data_0f30e012d4e91ee14f9d32b338d19728
#
_entry.id   0f30e012d4e91ee14f9d32b338d19728
#
_cell.length_a   1.000
_cell.length_b   1.000
_cell.length_c   1.000
_cell.angle_alpha   90.00
_cell.angle_beta   90.00
_cell.angle_gamma   90.00
#
_symmetry.space_group_name_H-M   'P 1'
#
loop_
_entity.id
_entity.type
_entity.pdbx_description
1 polymer ?
#
loop_
_entity_poly.entity_id
_entity_poly.type
_entity_poly.pdbx_seq_one_letter_code
_entity_poly.pdbx_strand_id
1 'polypeptide(L)'
;MAALLAACSKPAPVEPAKPAIAETTAPRIFVTNEVSGDMTVIDSGNYNVLATLPLGKRPRGIHASPDRKTIYVALSGSPIAGPGVDESTLPPPDKSADGIGVFDVGQMKIVRVIKGGSDPENFDISRDGSQIFISNEDGGAVSVVDIASGTVVKAAKVGEQPEGVKITPDGKLVYVTSEENGTVSVFDPEAGKVLRTIKVGHRPRSIAFTPEGNRAYVNAENDGTVGVIDTVKGKMISTISLGKPGEIKPMAVLMAPDGSKLFVSTGRGQQVFMIDPATNKIIASVEVGKRPWGIALSPDGKTLYSANGPSNDISVVDLATNTVTKKIGAGKSPWGMVVLER
;
A
#
# COMPACT_ATOMS: atom_id res chain seq x y z
N MET A 1 59.31 -24.57 33.61
CA MET A 1 58.66 -24.66 32.32
C MET A 1 57.25 -24.11 32.47
N ALA A 2 57.07 -22.88 32.00
CA ALA A 2 55.73 -22.23 32.01
C ALA A 2 55.15 -22.31 30.58
N ALA A 3 54.03 -22.98 30.42
CA ALA A 3 53.32 -23.09 29.13
C ALA A 3 52.48 -21.84 28.94
N LEU A 4 52.78 -21.05 27.89
CA LEU A 4 51.91 -19.99 27.39
C LEU A 4 50.72 -20.63 26.64
N LEU A 5 49.50 -20.45 27.15
CA LEU A 5 48.25 -20.72 26.43
C LEU A 5 47.95 -19.50 25.52
N ALA A 6 48.13 -19.67 24.21
CA ALA A 6 47.67 -18.71 23.22
C ALA A 6 46.16 -18.79 23.07
N ALA A 7 45.43 -17.76 23.49
CA ALA A 7 44.02 -17.64 23.26
C ALA A 7 43.77 -17.24 21.80
N CYS A 8 43.26 -18.16 20.98
CA CYS A 8 42.71 -17.83 19.65
C CYS A 8 41.40 -17.04 19.80
N SER A 9 41.47 -15.74 19.62
CA SER A 9 40.26 -14.90 19.46
C SER A 9 39.62 -15.19 18.11
N LYS A 10 38.33 -15.61 18.11
CA LYS A 10 37.54 -15.69 16.91
C LYS A 10 37.40 -14.28 16.27
N PRO A 11 37.58 -14.16 14.95
CA PRO A 11 37.34 -12.88 14.29
C PRO A 11 35.89 -12.47 14.49
N ALA A 12 35.65 -11.18 14.73
CA ALA A 12 34.31 -10.61 14.83
C ALA A 12 33.55 -10.82 13.51
N PRO A 13 32.22 -11.03 13.54
CA PRO A 13 31.43 -11.14 12.33
C PRO A 13 31.62 -9.90 11.47
N VAL A 14 32.04 -10.08 10.22
CA VAL A 14 32.11 -8.99 9.23
C VAL A 14 30.67 -8.62 8.90
N GLU A 15 30.24 -7.42 9.27
CA GLU A 15 28.96 -6.86 8.89
C GLU A 15 28.90 -6.78 7.36
N PRO A 16 27.83 -7.28 6.70
CA PRO A 16 27.74 -7.22 5.25
C PRO A 16 27.81 -5.77 4.79
N ALA A 17 28.69 -5.48 3.86
CA ALA A 17 28.89 -4.14 3.31
C ALA A 17 27.55 -3.60 2.79
N LYS A 18 27.24 -2.33 3.13
CA LYS A 18 26.08 -1.61 2.62
C LYS A 18 26.11 -1.68 1.08
N PRO A 19 25.00 -2.08 0.41
CA PRO A 19 24.95 -2.05 -1.05
C PRO A 19 25.27 -0.65 -1.55
N ALA A 20 26.27 -0.53 -2.42
CA ALA A 20 26.65 0.73 -3.04
C ALA A 20 25.56 1.13 -4.04
N ILE A 21 24.56 1.86 -3.56
CA ILE A 21 23.50 2.42 -4.42
C ILE A 21 24.02 3.74 -4.98
N ALA A 22 23.93 3.89 -6.30
CA ALA A 22 24.36 5.11 -6.98
C ALA A 22 23.70 6.35 -6.33
N GLU A 23 24.51 7.35 -6.04
CA GLU A 23 23.99 8.62 -5.50
C GLU A 23 23.19 9.33 -6.59
N THR A 24 21.98 9.74 -6.23
CA THR A 24 21.09 10.53 -7.07
C THR A 24 20.51 11.67 -6.26
N THR A 25 20.30 12.82 -6.87
CA THR A 25 19.59 13.96 -6.27
C THR A 25 18.09 13.90 -6.51
N ALA A 26 17.66 13.06 -7.46
CA ALA A 26 16.25 12.87 -7.76
C ALA A 26 15.53 12.07 -6.67
N PRO A 27 14.22 12.22 -6.52
CA PRO A 27 13.39 11.36 -5.69
C PRO A 27 13.56 9.89 -6.06
N ARG A 28 13.37 9.00 -5.11
CA ARG A 28 13.42 7.55 -5.34
C ARG A 28 12.02 6.94 -5.27
N ILE A 29 11.74 6.03 -6.19
CA ILE A 29 10.53 5.24 -6.20
C ILE A 29 10.87 3.88 -5.59
N PHE A 30 10.15 3.50 -4.54
CA PHE A 30 10.28 2.21 -3.87
C PHE A 30 9.03 1.39 -4.19
N VAL A 31 9.23 0.19 -4.75
CA VAL A 31 8.15 -0.66 -5.25
C VAL A 31 8.24 -2.04 -4.61
N THR A 32 7.18 -2.48 -3.93
CA THR A 32 7.10 -3.85 -3.41
C THR A 32 6.73 -4.82 -4.53
N ASN A 33 7.40 -5.98 -4.57
CA ASN A 33 7.16 -7.02 -5.55
C ASN A 33 6.67 -8.28 -4.85
N GLU A 34 5.37 -8.53 -4.92
CA GLU A 34 4.66 -9.53 -4.10
C GLU A 34 5.20 -10.94 -4.27
N VAL A 35 5.45 -11.36 -5.52
CA VAL A 35 5.85 -12.74 -5.84
C VAL A 35 7.35 -12.94 -5.65
N SER A 36 8.20 -11.97 -5.99
CA SER A 36 9.66 -12.10 -5.80
C SER A 36 10.12 -11.83 -4.38
N GLY A 37 9.27 -11.23 -3.52
CA GLY A 37 9.60 -10.99 -2.11
C GLY A 37 10.64 -9.91 -1.89
N ASP A 38 10.72 -8.95 -2.80
CA ASP A 38 11.74 -7.90 -2.80
C ASP A 38 11.14 -6.51 -3.06
N MET A 39 12.01 -5.51 -3.01
CA MET A 39 11.74 -4.11 -3.32
C MET A 39 12.63 -3.66 -4.47
N THR A 40 12.03 -3.14 -5.53
CA THR A 40 12.76 -2.43 -6.58
C THR A 40 12.87 -0.96 -6.20
N VAL A 41 14.09 -0.41 -6.24
CA VAL A 41 14.38 1.01 -6.01
C VAL A 41 14.78 1.66 -7.31
N ILE A 42 14.09 2.74 -7.70
CA ILE A 42 14.24 3.39 -9.00
C ILE A 42 14.57 4.87 -8.77
N ASP A 43 15.49 5.40 -9.56
CA ASP A 43 15.75 6.84 -9.69
C ASP A 43 14.65 7.49 -10.54
N SER A 44 13.91 8.46 -9.99
CA SER A 44 12.82 9.10 -10.73
C SER A 44 13.30 10.11 -11.79
N GLY A 45 14.56 10.54 -11.75
CA GLY A 45 15.11 11.50 -12.70
C GLY A 45 15.52 10.87 -14.04
N ASN A 46 16.03 9.63 -14.01
CA ASN A 46 16.50 8.92 -15.21
C ASN A 46 15.80 7.57 -15.40
N TYR A 47 15.01 7.12 -14.42
CA TYR A 47 14.28 5.86 -14.40
C TYR A 47 15.16 4.60 -14.41
N ASN A 48 16.40 4.70 -13.94
CA ASN A 48 17.25 3.53 -13.74
C ASN A 48 16.89 2.80 -12.47
N VAL A 49 16.91 1.46 -12.52
CA VAL A 49 16.82 0.63 -11.33
C VAL A 49 18.14 0.74 -10.57
N LEU A 50 18.08 1.26 -9.35
CA LEU A 50 19.24 1.46 -8.48
C LEU A 50 19.58 0.22 -7.67
N ALA A 51 18.55 -0.55 -7.26
CA ALA A 51 18.71 -1.75 -6.46
C ALA A 51 17.45 -2.62 -6.50
N THR A 52 17.63 -3.92 -6.23
CA THR A 52 16.57 -4.85 -5.86
C THR A 52 16.95 -5.45 -4.50
N LEU A 53 16.13 -5.25 -3.49
CA LEU A 53 16.46 -5.50 -2.09
C LEU A 53 15.47 -6.50 -1.48
N PRO A 54 15.92 -7.55 -0.77
CA PRO A 54 15.03 -8.52 -0.16
C PRO A 54 14.18 -7.87 0.94
N LEU A 55 12.89 -8.21 0.97
CA LEU A 55 11.95 -7.74 2.00
C LEU A 55 11.43 -8.89 2.87
N GLY A 56 11.09 -10.02 2.26
CA GLY A 56 10.42 -11.14 2.91
C GLY A 56 9.29 -11.70 2.04
N LYS A 57 8.36 -12.45 2.64
CA LYS A 57 7.26 -13.08 1.90
C LYS A 57 6.15 -12.09 1.59
N ARG A 58 5.64 -12.14 0.36
CA ARG A 58 4.48 -11.36 -0.12
C ARG A 58 4.46 -9.90 0.35
N PRO A 59 5.49 -9.07 0.04
CA PRO A 59 5.43 -7.66 0.37
C PRO A 59 4.33 -6.97 -0.46
N ARG A 60 3.35 -6.35 0.22
CA ARG A 60 2.18 -5.69 -0.41
C ARG A 60 2.14 -4.20 -0.07
N GLY A 61 1.26 -3.79 0.83
CA GLY A 61 1.11 -2.40 1.26
C GLY A 61 2.43 -1.77 1.70
N ILE A 62 2.67 -0.53 1.30
CA ILE A 62 3.91 0.19 1.57
C ILE A 62 3.61 1.65 1.90
N HIS A 63 4.16 2.14 3.01
CA HIS A 63 4.02 3.52 3.45
C HIS A 63 5.32 4.04 4.06
N ALA A 64 5.60 5.32 3.82
CA ALA A 64 6.74 5.98 4.45
C ALA A 64 6.35 6.59 5.81
N SER A 65 7.31 6.62 6.75
CA SER A 65 7.17 7.42 7.96
C SER A 65 7.05 8.91 7.63
N PRO A 66 6.44 9.72 8.51
CA PRO A 66 6.34 11.17 8.31
C PRO A 66 7.69 11.87 8.11
N ASP A 67 8.76 11.38 8.75
CA ASP A 67 10.13 11.89 8.61
C ASP A 67 10.87 11.32 7.39
N ARG A 68 10.23 10.43 6.60
CA ARG A 68 10.74 9.78 5.38
C ARG A 68 12.02 8.96 5.56
N LYS A 69 12.41 8.64 6.80
CA LYS A 69 13.62 7.82 7.09
C LYS A 69 13.33 6.33 7.12
N THR A 70 12.07 5.98 7.26
CA THR A 70 11.60 4.60 7.36
C THR A 70 10.51 4.33 6.34
N ILE A 71 10.56 3.16 5.73
CA ILE A 71 9.47 2.62 4.93
C ILE A 71 8.92 1.40 5.69
N TYR A 72 7.62 1.35 5.84
CA TYR A 72 6.91 0.20 6.38
C TYR A 72 6.32 -0.62 5.25
N VAL A 73 6.33 -1.94 5.37
CA VAL A 73 5.85 -2.88 4.35
C VAL A 73 5.04 -3.99 4.98
N ALA A 74 3.82 -4.21 4.51
CA ALA A 74 3.03 -5.36 4.91
C ALA A 74 3.63 -6.64 4.31
N LEU A 75 3.94 -7.62 5.17
CA LEU A 75 4.50 -8.92 4.82
C LEU A 75 3.51 -10.01 5.22
N SER A 76 3.29 -10.98 4.36
CA SER A 76 2.37 -12.09 4.61
C SER A 76 2.99 -13.43 4.26
N GLY A 77 2.74 -14.42 5.09
CA GLY A 77 3.08 -15.82 4.82
C GLY A 77 1.96 -16.62 4.18
N SER A 78 0.82 -16.01 3.89
CA SER A 78 -0.29 -16.68 3.22
C SER A 78 0.08 -16.97 1.76
N PRO A 79 -0.32 -18.13 1.21
CA PRO A 79 -0.06 -18.48 -0.18
C PRO A 79 -0.84 -17.55 -1.13
N ILE A 80 -0.30 -17.35 -2.33
CA ILE A 80 -0.95 -16.52 -3.36
C ILE A 80 -1.96 -17.39 -4.12
N ALA A 81 -3.24 -17.07 -4.00
CA ALA A 81 -4.28 -17.64 -4.84
C ALA A 81 -4.30 -16.94 -6.20
N GLY A 82 -4.10 -17.66 -7.29
CA GLY A 82 -4.37 -17.17 -8.63
C GLY A 82 -5.89 -17.03 -8.89
N PRO A 83 -6.32 -16.30 -9.91
CA PRO A 83 -7.73 -16.22 -10.27
C PRO A 83 -8.33 -17.61 -10.50
N GLY A 84 -9.40 -17.95 -9.74
CA GLY A 84 -10.12 -19.23 -9.86
C GLY A 84 -9.45 -20.43 -9.18
N VAL A 85 -8.40 -20.20 -8.43
CA VAL A 85 -7.79 -21.25 -7.58
C VAL A 85 -8.62 -21.39 -6.30
N ASP A 86 -8.98 -22.62 -5.96
CA ASP A 86 -9.60 -22.95 -4.67
C ASP A 86 -8.55 -22.81 -3.57
N GLU A 87 -8.73 -21.84 -2.69
CA GLU A 87 -7.78 -21.53 -1.61
C GLU A 87 -7.58 -22.71 -0.65
N SER A 88 -8.58 -23.60 -0.50
CA SER A 88 -8.46 -24.80 0.33
C SER A 88 -7.42 -25.79 -0.19
N THR A 89 -7.03 -25.69 -1.46
CA THR A 89 -6.00 -26.55 -2.09
C THR A 89 -4.58 -26.01 -1.93
N LEU A 90 -4.44 -24.78 -1.41
CA LEU A 90 -3.15 -24.14 -1.22
C LEU A 90 -2.42 -24.70 0.02
N PRO A 91 -1.08 -24.62 0.06
CA PRO A 91 -0.35 -24.99 1.26
C PRO A 91 -0.77 -24.11 2.46
N PRO A 92 -0.64 -24.63 3.70
CA PRO A 92 -0.99 -23.84 4.88
C PRO A 92 -0.14 -22.56 4.95
N PRO A 93 -0.70 -21.45 5.47
CA PRO A 93 0.01 -20.19 5.59
C PRO A 93 1.15 -20.26 6.60
N ASP A 94 2.28 -19.63 6.28
CA ASP A 94 3.39 -19.44 7.21
C ASP A 94 3.16 -18.16 8.05
N LYS A 95 2.38 -18.27 9.10
CA LYS A 95 2.05 -17.12 9.97
C LYS A 95 3.27 -16.51 10.66
N SER A 96 4.43 -17.18 10.66
CA SER A 96 5.66 -16.61 11.20
C SER A 96 6.21 -15.48 10.33
N ALA A 97 5.82 -15.43 9.05
CA ALA A 97 6.22 -14.39 8.11
C ALA A 97 5.31 -13.13 8.16
N ASP A 98 4.13 -13.23 8.79
CA ASP A 98 3.20 -12.10 8.91
C ASP A 98 3.78 -10.98 9.77
N GLY A 99 3.52 -9.73 9.37
CA GLY A 99 3.87 -8.54 10.11
C GLY A 99 4.17 -7.32 9.24
N ILE A 100 4.62 -6.26 9.89
CA ILE A 100 5.05 -5.04 9.19
C ILE A 100 6.57 -4.96 9.21
N GLY A 101 7.18 -5.11 8.05
CA GLY A 101 8.62 -4.91 7.85
C GLY A 101 8.99 -3.45 8.02
N VAL A 102 10.00 -3.16 8.83
CA VAL A 102 10.54 -1.83 9.06
C VAL A 102 11.83 -1.71 8.24
N PHE A 103 11.75 -0.98 7.14
CA PHE A 103 12.87 -0.78 6.24
C PHE A 103 13.52 0.58 6.52
N ASP A 104 14.79 0.58 6.86
CA ASP A 104 15.61 1.78 7.07
C ASP A 104 16.11 2.29 5.71
N VAL A 105 15.67 3.51 5.33
CA VAL A 105 16.03 4.13 4.04
C VAL A 105 17.51 4.48 3.97
N GLY A 106 18.15 4.80 5.10
CA GLY A 106 19.57 5.08 5.17
C GLY A 106 20.44 3.83 5.04
N GLN A 107 20.01 2.70 5.61
CA GLN A 107 20.74 1.42 5.56
C GLN A 107 20.30 0.56 4.36
N MET A 108 19.18 0.89 3.71
CA MET A 108 18.60 0.15 2.57
C MET A 108 18.33 -1.33 2.88
N LYS A 109 17.80 -1.62 4.05
CA LYS A 109 17.46 -2.99 4.50
C LYS A 109 16.31 -2.99 5.51
N ILE A 110 15.64 -4.13 5.64
CA ILE A 110 14.74 -4.41 6.76
C ILE A 110 15.61 -4.51 8.05
N VAL A 111 15.25 -3.74 9.06
CA VAL A 111 15.93 -3.72 10.37
C VAL A 111 15.15 -4.46 11.44
N ARG A 112 13.84 -4.59 11.31
CA ARG A 112 12.98 -5.40 12.17
C ARG A 112 11.64 -5.70 11.49
N VAL A 113 10.89 -6.66 12.06
CA VAL A 113 9.49 -6.91 11.69
C VAL A 113 8.63 -6.73 12.93
N ILE A 114 7.64 -5.83 12.85
CA ILE A 114 6.65 -5.62 13.89
C ILE A 114 5.56 -6.68 13.75
N LYS A 115 5.33 -7.47 14.81
CA LYS A 115 4.28 -8.47 14.87
C LYS A 115 2.99 -7.83 15.36
N GLY A 116 1.94 -7.80 14.56
CA GLY A 116 0.71 -7.12 14.96
C GLY A 116 -0.45 -7.30 13.99
N GLY A 117 -0.20 -8.05 12.93
CA GLY A 117 -1.19 -8.41 11.93
C GLY A 117 -1.24 -9.92 11.70
N SER A 118 -2.36 -10.42 11.20
CA SER A 118 -2.52 -11.76 10.65
C SER A 118 -2.95 -11.61 9.20
N ASP A 119 -2.11 -12.04 8.28
CA ASP A 119 -2.21 -11.77 6.85
C ASP A 119 -2.43 -10.26 6.55
N PRO A 120 -1.51 -9.37 6.97
CA PRO A 120 -1.67 -7.95 6.74
C PRO A 120 -1.58 -7.64 5.25
N GLU A 121 -2.62 -7.02 4.70
CA GLU A 121 -2.64 -6.62 3.29
C GLU A 121 -2.23 -5.16 3.12
N ASN A 122 -2.87 -4.30 3.89
CA ASN A 122 -2.58 -2.86 3.88
C ASN A 122 -2.63 -2.29 5.31
N PHE A 123 -2.15 -1.07 5.44
CA PHE A 123 -2.11 -0.35 6.72
C PHE A 123 -2.01 1.16 6.43
N ASP A 124 -2.16 1.96 7.46
CA ASP A 124 -1.81 3.39 7.42
C ASP A 124 -1.10 3.79 8.73
N ILE A 125 -0.44 4.93 8.72
CA ILE A 125 0.41 5.39 9.82
C ILE A 125 -0.21 6.66 10.41
N SER A 126 -0.20 6.78 11.74
CA SER A 126 -0.61 8.01 12.41
C SER A 126 0.26 9.19 11.98
N ARG A 127 -0.30 10.40 12.02
CA ARG A 127 0.39 11.60 11.55
C ARG A 127 1.68 11.93 12.29
N ASP A 128 1.73 11.56 13.57
CA ASP A 128 2.92 11.71 14.41
C ASP A 128 3.93 10.58 14.25
N GLY A 129 3.59 9.55 13.47
CA GLY A 129 4.43 8.40 13.22
C GLY A 129 4.55 7.45 14.41
N SER A 130 3.68 7.54 15.41
CA SER A 130 3.75 6.71 16.61
C SER A 130 3.00 5.38 16.51
N GLN A 131 1.99 5.29 15.63
CA GLN A 131 1.10 4.14 15.51
C GLN A 131 0.93 3.68 14.06
N ILE A 132 0.69 2.38 13.88
CA ILE A 132 0.26 1.77 12.62
C ILE A 132 -1.14 1.18 12.82
N PHE A 133 -2.03 1.41 11.85
CA PHE A 133 -3.36 0.82 11.77
C PHE A 133 -3.32 -0.27 10.70
N ILE A 134 -3.52 -1.53 11.08
CA ILE A 134 -3.33 -2.70 10.20
C ILE A 134 -4.66 -3.39 9.97
N SER A 135 -5.04 -3.64 8.70
CA SER A 135 -6.10 -4.57 8.38
C SER A 135 -5.60 -6.01 8.52
N ASN A 136 -6.32 -6.82 9.27
CA ASN A 136 -6.02 -8.23 9.51
C ASN A 136 -7.06 -9.08 8.79
N GLU A 137 -6.70 -9.57 7.61
CA GLU A 137 -7.62 -10.28 6.72
C GLU A 137 -8.24 -11.50 7.39
N ASP A 138 -7.43 -12.40 7.95
CA ASP A 138 -7.92 -13.59 8.66
C ASP A 138 -8.76 -13.27 9.90
N GLY A 139 -8.45 -12.16 10.56
CA GLY A 139 -9.07 -11.79 11.84
C GLY A 139 -10.36 -10.99 11.70
N GLY A 140 -10.68 -10.47 10.52
CA GLY A 140 -11.81 -9.55 10.33
C GLY A 140 -11.71 -8.31 11.22
N ALA A 141 -10.50 -7.80 11.46
CA ALA A 141 -10.23 -6.77 12.46
C ALA A 141 -9.23 -5.72 11.98
N VAL A 142 -9.30 -4.53 12.55
CA VAL A 142 -8.21 -3.55 12.53
C VAL A 142 -7.43 -3.63 13.83
N SER A 143 -6.09 -3.65 13.74
CA SER A 143 -5.20 -3.52 14.90
C SER A 143 -4.53 -2.16 14.93
N VAL A 144 -4.37 -1.60 16.12
CA VAL A 144 -3.53 -0.44 16.41
C VAL A 144 -2.25 -0.93 17.06
N VAL A 145 -1.13 -0.67 16.41
CA VAL A 145 0.21 -1.09 16.88
C VAL A 145 1.01 0.15 17.25
N ASP A 146 1.55 0.18 18.45
CA ASP A 146 2.54 1.16 18.86
C ASP A 146 3.89 0.83 18.20
N ILE A 147 4.43 1.77 17.43
CA ILE A 147 5.65 1.53 16.62
C ILE A 147 6.87 1.34 17.50
N ALA A 148 6.99 2.06 18.60
CA ALA A 148 8.18 2.02 19.46
C ALA A 148 8.31 0.65 20.15
N SER A 149 7.25 0.19 20.77
CA SER A 149 7.21 -1.11 21.45
C SER A 149 7.00 -2.30 20.50
N GLY A 150 6.39 -2.06 19.34
CA GLY A 150 6.01 -3.10 18.40
C GLY A 150 4.83 -3.96 18.90
N THR A 151 4.01 -3.45 19.81
CA THR A 151 2.90 -4.20 20.40
C THR A 151 1.54 -3.70 19.94
N VAL A 152 0.58 -4.62 19.84
CA VAL A 152 -0.83 -4.28 19.59
C VAL A 152 -1.40 -3.64 20.86
N VAL A 153 -1.82 -2.38 20.78
CA VAL A 153 -2.39 -1.64 21.89
C VAL A 153 -3.91 -1.64 21.88
N LYS A 154 -4.51 -1.79 20.70
CA LYS A 154 -5.98 -1.89 20.52
C LYS A 154 -6.29 -2.73 19.28
N ALA A 155 -7.48 -3.33 19.26
CA ALA A 155 -8.05 -3.99 18.09
C ALA A 155 -9.58 -3.90 18.12
N ALA A 156 -10.19 -3.88 16.93
CA ALA A 156 -11.65 -3.90 16.80
C ALA A 156 -12.07 -4.71 15.56
N LYS A 157 -13.22 -5.41 15.67
CA LYS A 157 -13.84 -6.07 14.50
C LYS A 157 -14.39 -5.04 13.54
N VAL A 158 -14.11 -5.19 12.24
CA VAL A 158 -14.50 -4.25 11.20
C VAL A 158 -15.29 -4.90 10.06
N GLY A 159 -15.38 -6.22 10.06
CA GLY A 159 -16.03 -7.05 9.03
C GLY A 159 -15.08 -8.09 8.48
N GLU A 160 -15.54 -8.90 7.55
CA GLU A 160 -14.78 -10.02 6.96
C GLU A 160 -13.89 -9.52 5.82
N GLN A 161 -12.68 -10.08 5.74
CA GLN A 161 -11.65 -9.71 4.78
C GLN A 161 -11.42 -8.18 4.70
N PRO A 162 -10.96 -7.56 5.80
CA PRO A 162 -10.60 -6.14 5.76
C PRO A 162 -9.32 -5.94 4.95
N GLU A 163 -9.33 -4.95 4.03
CA GLU A 163 -8.20 -4.69 3.16
C GLU A 163 -7.69 -3.25 3.28
N GLY A 164 -8.41 -2.29 2.73
CA GLY A 164 -7.98 -0.90 2.72
C GLY A 164 -8.10 -0.23 4.10
N VAL A 165 -7.05 0.42 4.52
CA VAL A 165 -7.00 1.22 5.75
C VAL A 165 -6.59 2.64 5.40
N LYS A 166 -7.30 3.65 5.92
CA LYS A 166 -6.93 5.05 5.72
C LYS A 166 -7.30 5.90 6.91
N ILE A 167 -6.32 6.61 7.46
CA ILE A 167 -6.55 7.61 8.51
C ILE A 167 -7.13 8.90 7.89
N THR A 168 -8.07 9.51 8.60
CA THR A 168 -8.64 10.82 8.17
C THR A 168 -7.58 11.91 8.14
N PRO A 169 -7.74 12.94 7.30
CA PRO A 169 -6.80 14.06 7.23
C PRO A 169 -6.57 14.80 8.56
N ASP A 170 -7.50 14.78 9.49
CA ASP A 170 -7.33 15.34 10.84
C ASP A 170 -6.68 14.36 11.85
N GLY A 171 -6.43 13.11 11.43
CA GLY A 171 -5.79 12.09 12.24
C GLY A 171 -6.68 11.43 13.30
N LYS A 172 -7.98 11.70 13.34
CA LYS A 172 -8.85 11.27 14.43
C LYS A 172 -9.52 9.93 14.23
N LEU A 173 -9.86 9.59 12.96
CA LEU A 173 -10.59 8.38 12.64
C LEU A 173 -9.85 7.56 11.59
N VAL A 174 -10.10 6.27 11.60
CA VAL A 174 -9.56 5.32 10.62
C VAL A 174 -10.72 4.67 9.88
N TYR A 175 -10.68 4.71 8.57
CA TYR A 175 -11.64 4.05 7.70
C TYR A 175 -11.04 2.74 7.21
N VAL A 176 -11.81 1.64 7.33
CA VAL A 176 -11.37 0.30 6.96
C VAL A 176 -12.40 -0.33 6.04
N THR A 177 -11.98 -0.78 4.86
CA THR A 177 -12.85 -1.53 3.93
C THR A 177 -12.98 -2.98 4.39
N SER A 178 -14.11 -3.61 4.11
CA SER A 178 -14.35 -5.04 4.32
C SER A 178 -14.95 -5.63 3.05
N GLU A 179 -14.18 -6.48 2.37
CA GLU A 179 -14.50 -6.99 1.04
C GLU A 179 -15.81 -7.76 1.00
N GLU A 180 -15.95 -8.77 1.85
CA GLU A 180 -17.12 -9.65 1.87
C GLU A 180 -18.38 -8.93 2.32
N ASN A 181 -18.26 -7.99 3.26
CA ASN A 181 -19.42 -7.24 3.74
C ASN A 181 -19.82 -6.09 2.81
N GLY A 182 -18.96 -5.68 1.89
CA GLY A 182 -19.19 -4.52 1.01
C GLY A 182 -19.32 -3.21 1.77
N THR A 183 -18.52 -3.02 2.81
CA THR A 183 -18.66 -1.92 3.77
C THR A 183 -17.35 -1.19 4.05
N VAL A 184 -17.49 0.00 4.60
CA VAL A 184 -16.42 0.74 5.29
C VAL A 184 -16.81 0.91 6.75
N SER A 185 -15.94 0.44 7.64
CA SER A 185 -16.04 0.69 9.07
C SER A 185 -15.27 1.95 9.45
N VAL A 186 -15.90 2.84 10.22
CA VAL A 186 -15.29 4.06 10.76
C VAL A 186 -14.85 3.76 12.18
N PHE A 187 -13.56 3.60 12.39
CA PHE A 187 -12.94 3.22 13.64
C PHE A 187 -12.35 4.45 14.36
N ASP A 188 -12.63 4.58 15.64
CA ASP A 188 -12.02 5.56 16.53
C ASP A 188 -10.85 4.89 17.29
N PRO A 189 -9.59 5.22 16.94
CA PRO A 189 -8.43 4.60 17.57
C PRO A 189 -8.23 5.03 19.02
N GLU A 190 -8.72 6.21 19.42
CA GLU A 190 -8.65 6.65 20.82
C GLU A 190 -9.62 5.85 21.69
N ALA A 191 -10.88 5.74 21.26
CA ALA A 191 -11.89 4.95 21.96
C ALA A 191 -11.73 3.43 21.77
N GLY A 192 -10.99 2.97 20.77
CA GLY A 192 -10.79 1.56 20.44
C GLY A 192 -12.07 0.88 19.92
N LYS A 193 -12.96 1.59 19.24
CA LYS A 193 -14.26 1.07 18.81
C LYS A 193 -14.67 1.55 17.42
N VAL A 194 -15.48 0.75 16.74
CA VAL A 194 -16.16 1.14 15.50
C VAL A 194 -17.35 2.03 15.84
N LEU A 195 -17.39 3.23 15.29
CA LEU A 195 -18.46 4.21 15.50
C LEU A 195 -19.64 3.97 14.57
N ARG A 196 -19.38 3.53 13.34
CA ARG A 196 -20.38 3.26 12.30
C ARG A 196 -19.83 2.39 11.19
N THR A 197 -20.74 1.79 10.44
CA THR A 197 -20.45 1.03 9.22
C THR A 197 -21.27 1.59 8.08
N ILE A 198 -20.64 1.78 6.90
CA ILE A 198 -21.25 2.38 5.70
C ILE A 198 -21.20 1.37 4.56
N LYS A 199 -22.34 1.04 3.95
CA LYS A 199 -22.35 0.23 2.73
C LYS A 199 -21.83 1.04 1.55
N VAL A 200 -20.91 0.44 0.74
CA VAL A 200 -20.20 1.14 -0.33
C VAL A 200 -20.18 0.40 -1.67
N GLY A 201 -20.61 -0.84 -1.72
CA GLY A 201 -20.61 -1.70 -2.91
C GLY A 201 -19.81 -2.99 -2.68
N HIS A 202 -19.72 -3.84 -3.71
CA HIS A 202 -19.12 -5.16 -3.59
C HIS A 202 -17.59 -5.11 -3.73
N ARG A 203 -16.91 -5.70 -2.75
CA ARG A 203 -15.47 -5.84 -2.68
C ARG A 203 -14.72 -4.50 -2.69
N PRO A 204 -14.94 -3.66 -1.68
CA PRO A 204 -14.19 -2.41 -1.52
C PRO A 204 -12.75 -2.68 -1.06
N ARG A 205 -11.75 -2.04 -1.71
CA ARG A 205 -10.34 -2.30 -1.46
C ARG A 205 -9.54 -1.10 -0.97
N SER A 206 -9.88 0.09 -1.39
CA SER A 206 -9.02 1.27 -1.19
C SER A 206 -9.85 2.51 -0.91
N ILE A 207 -9.28 3.42 -0.12
CA ILE A 207 -9.94 4.66 0.33
C ILE A 207 -8.99 5.84 0.13
N ALA A 208 -9.53 6.95 -0.38
CA ALA A 208 -8.83 8.24 -0.40
C ALA A 208 -9.75 9.34 0.11
N PHE A 209 -9.21 10.28 0.88
CA PHE A 209 -9.92 11.47 1.35
C PHE A 209 -9.58 12.69 0.51
N THR A 210 -10.52 13.65 0.41
CA THR A 210 -10.15 15.01 0.04
C THR A 210 -9.26 15.64 1.12
N PRO A 211 -8.41 16.63 0.79
CA PRO A 211 -7.53 17.27 1.77
C PRO A 211 -8.25 17.79 3.02
N GLU A 212 -9.47 18.32 2.84
CA GLU A 212 -10.34 18.83 3.91
C GLU A 212 -10.95 17.70 4.76
N GLY A 213 -10.89 16.46 4.28
CA GLY A 213 -11.46 15.30 4.96
C GLY A 213 -12.99 15.21 4.95
N ASN A 214 -13.69 16.12 4.25
CA ASN A 214 -15.15 16.16 4.20
C ASN A 214 -15.77 15.13 3.24
N ARG A 215 -14.95 14.52 2.36
CA ARG A 215 -15.34 13.43 1.46
C ARG A 215 -14.30 12.31 1.49
N ALA A 216 -14.79 11.08 1.34
CA ALA A 216 -13.96 9.91 1.06
C ALA A 216 -14.44 9.24 -0.22
N TYR A 217 -13.50 8.70 -0.98
CA TYR A 217 -13.72 7.94 -2.20
C TYR A 217 -13.29 6.50 -1.95
N VAL A 218 -14.18 5.55 -2.27
CA VAL A 218 -13.97 4.13 -2.01
C VAL A 218 -14.32 3.36 -3.28
N ASN A 219 -13.38 2.58 -3.80
CA ASN A 219 -13.69 1.72 -4.94
C ASN A 219 -14.51 0.50 -4.51
N ALA A 220 -15.34 0.00 -5.43
CA ALA A 220 -16.04 -1.27 -5.34
C ALA A 220 -15.62 -2.13 -6.55
N GLU A 221 -14.69 -3.08 -6.31
CA GLU A 221 -14.01 -3.84 -7.36
C GLU A 221 -15.00 -4.56 -8.28
N ASN A 222 -15.96 -5.28 -7.70
CA ASN A 222 -16.88 -6.10 -8.47
C ASN A 222 -17.97 -5.29 -9.18
N ASP A 223 -18.27 -4.10 -8.66
CA ASP A 223 -19.28 -3.21 -9.26
C ASP A 223 -18.69 -2.33 -10.37
N GLY A 224 -17.36 -2.20 -10.47
CA GLY A 224 -16.71 -1.28 -11.42
C GLY A 224 -16.97 0.19 -11.09
N THR A 225 -17.08 0.53 -9.81
CA THR A 225 -17.49 1.87 -9.35
C THR A 225 -16.57 2.45 -8.30
N VAL A 226 -16.72 3.77 -8.07
CA VAL A 226 -16.16 4.48 -6.92
C VAL A 226 -17.30 5.15 -6.17
N GLY A 227 -17.48 4.77 -4.92
CA GLY A 227 -18.44 5.38 -4.01
C GLY A 227 -17.89 6.69 -3.42
N VAL A 228 -18.76 7.67 -3.24
CA VAL A 228 -18.45 8.94 -2.61
C VAL A 228 -19.17 9.03 -1.26
N ILE A 229 -18.40 9.14 -0.19
CA ILE A 229 -18.91 9.26 1.18
C ILE A 229 -18.82 10.70 1.63
N ASP A 230 -19.91 11.25 2.15
CA ASP A 230 -19.90 12.47 2.98
C ASP A 230 -19.47 12.04 4.39
N THR A 231 -18.26 12.40 4.80
CA THR A 231 -17.68 11.94 6.06
C THR A 231 -18.34 12.60 7.28
N VAL A 232 -18.85 13.80 7.12
CA VAL A 232 -19.58 14.54 8.19
C VAL A 232 -20.93 13.87 8.47
N LYS A 233 -21.68 13.55 7.41
CA LYS A 233 -22.96 12.83 7.56
C LYS A 233 -22.76 11.33 7.78
N GLY A 234 -21.57 10.80 7.47
CA GLY A 234 -21.24 9.38 7.59
C GLY A 234 -22.06 8.47 6.71
N LYS A 235 -22.30 8.86 5.46
CA LYS A 235 -23.08 8.08 4.49
C LYS A 235 -22.63 8.28 3.05
N MET A 236 -22.92 7.29 2.22
CA MET A 236 -22.80 7.42 0.77
C MET A 236 -23.70 8.54 0.25
N ILE A 237 -23.16 9.36 -0.67
CA ILE A 237 -23.91 10.43 -1.33
C ILE A 237 -23.99 10.29 -2.84
N SER A 238 -23.06 9.57 -3.47
CA SER A 238 -23.09 9.27 -4.91
C SER A 238 -22.16 8.09 -5.24
N THR A 239 -22.29 7.61 -6.48
CA THR A 239 -21.45 6.56 -7.04
C THR A 239 -21.01 6.99 -8.44
N ILE A 240 -19.72 6.81 -8.74
CA ILE A 240 -19.10 7.09 -10.03
C ILE A 240 -18.91 5.75 -10.74
N SER A 241 -19.53 5.54 -11.88
CA SER A 241 -19.33 4.35 -12.70
C SER A 241 -18.08 4.52 -13.55
N LEU A 242 -17.18 3.53 -13.50
CA LEU A 242 -15.99 3.46 -14.35
C LEU A 242 -16.22 2.58 -15.59
N GLY A 243 -17.26 1.75 -15.57
CA GLY A 243 -17.63 0.83 -16.64
C GLY A 243 -18.56 -0.26 -16.14
N LYS A 244 -18.68 -1.35 -16.88
CA LYS A 244 -19.57 -2.44 -16.51
C LYS A 244 -19.00 -3.26 -15.34
N PRO A 245 -19.87 -3.78 -14.45
CA PRO A 245 -19.47 -4.67 -13.38
C PRO A 245 -18.64 -5.84 -13.90
N GLY A 246 -17.54 -6.14 -13.19
CA GLY A 246 -16.62 -7.24 -13.52
C GLY A 246 -15.67 -6.99 -14.70
N GLU A 247 -15.91 -5.99 -15.57
CA GLU A 247 -15.01 -5.67 -16.69
C GLU A 247 -13.83 -4.76 -16.25
N ILE A 248 -14.11 -3.76 -15.41
CA ILE A 248 -13.12 -2.72 -15.04
C ILE A 248 -12.32 -3.09 -13.78
N LYS A 249 -12.94 -3.53 -12.70
CA LYS A 249 -12.29 -3.92 -11.43
C LYS A 249 -11.33 -2.86 -10.87
N PRO A 250 -11.84 -1.75 -10.30
CA PRO A 250 -11.00 -0.74 -9.66
C PRO A 250 -10.26 -1.32 -8.45
N MET A 251 -8.95 -0.99 -8.29
CA MET A 251 -8.06 -1.55 -7.28
C MET A 251 -7.61 -0.49 -6.25
N ALA A 252 -6.93 0.55 -6.67
CA ALA A 252 -6.49 1.62 -5.79
C ALA A 252 -7.17 2.94 -6.13
N VAL A 253 -7.38 3.76 -5.12
CA VAL A 253 -7.78 5.17 -5.25
C VAL A 253 -6.71 6.05 -4.62
N LEU A 254 -6.34 7.13 -5.29
CA LEU A 254 -5.33 8.10 -4.84
C LEU A 254 -5.82 9.52 -5.11
N MET A 255 -5.92 10.32 -4.07
CA MET A 255 -6.21 11.74 -4.19
C MET A 255 -4.92 12.53 -4.39
N ALA A 256 -4.91 13.45 -5.35
CA ALA A 256 -3.83 14.42 -5.47
C ALA A 256 -3.72 15.25 -4.18
N PRO A 257 -2.51 15.61 -3.72
CA PRO A 257 -2.33 16.35 -2.48
C PRO A 257 -3.08 17.69 -2.41
N ASP A 258 -3.28 18.33 -3.57
CA ASP A 258 -4.04 19.59 -3.72
C ASP A 258 -5.57 19.38 -3.87
N GLY A 259 -6.04 18.12 -3.84
CA GLY A 259 -7.44 17.79 -4.03
C GLY A 259 -7.98 17.97 -5.46
N SER A 260 -7.14 18.29 -6.42
CA SER A 260 -7.57 18.63 -7.79
C SER A 260 -8.00 17.42 -8.62
N LYS A 261 -7.48 16.24 -8.31
CA LYS A 261 -7.72 15.00 -9.08
C LYS A 261 -7.78 13.78 -8.17
N LEU A 262 -8.66 12.85 -8.53
CA LEU A 262 -8.67 11.50 -7.99
C LEU A 262 -8.21 10.53 -9.08
N PHE A 263 -7.27 9.67 -8.77
CA PHE A 263 -6.76 8.63 -9.65
C PHE A 263 -7.29 7.28 -9.19
N VAL A 264 -7.69 6.43 -10.16
CA VAL A 264 -8.22 5.09 -9.87
C VAL A 264 -7.57 4.08 -10.82
N SER A 265 -6.77 3.17 -10.28
CA SER A 265 -6.23 2.04 -11.05
C SER A 265 -7.28 0.94 -11.23
N THR A 266 -7.21 0.18 -12.33
CA THR A 266 -8.22 -0.83 -12.65
C THR A 266 -7.59 -2.15 -13.06
N GLY A 267 -7.76 -3.18 -12.25
CA GLY A 267 -7.13 -4.48 -12.44
C GLY A 267 -7.41 -5.13 -13.81
N ARG A 268 -8.67 -5.26 -14.21
CA ARG A 268 -9.02 -5.81 -15.54
C ARG A 268 -9.01 -4.78 -16.64
N GLY A 269 -9.38 -3.54 -16.33
CA GLY A 269 -9.44 -2.46 -17.30
C GLY A 269 -8.07 -2.04 -17.84
N GLN A 270 -6.98 -2.39 -17.15
CA GLN A 270 -5.60 -2.04 -17.53
C GLN A 270 -5.41 -0.53 -17.71
N GLN A 271 -6.17 0.25 -16.96
CA GLN A 271 -6.20 1.71 -17.08
C GLN A 271 -6.07 2.36 -15.71
N VAL A 272 -5.65 3.61 -15.72
CA VAL A 272 -5.84 4.54 -14.61
C VAL A 272 -6.80 5.62 -15.06
N PHE A 273 -7.92 5.74 -14.34
CA PHE A 273 -8.89 6.81 -14.54
C PHE A 273 -8.49 8.04 -13.74
N MET A 274 -8.78 9.20 -14.29
CA MET A 274 -8.66 10.50 -13.64
C MET A 274 -10.05 11.09 -13.49
N ILE A 275 -10.39 11.46 -12.28
CA ILE A 275 -11.72 11.97 -11.91
C ILE A 275 -11.54 13.36 -11.31
N ASP A 276 -12.40 14.29 -11.67
CA ASP A 276 -12.53 15.59 -11.03
C ASP A 276 -13.38 15.44 -9.74
N PRO A 277 -12.82 15.64 -8.54
CA PRO A 277 -13.56 15.50 -7.29
C PRO A 277 -14.65 16.56 -7.09
N ALA A 278 -14.56 17.69 -7.75
CA ALA A 278 -15.58 18.75 -7.63
C ALA A 278 -16.89 18.37 -8.33
N THR A 279 -16.78 17.67 -9.47
CA THR A 279 -17.93 17.28 -10.30
C THR A 279 -18.22 15.78 -10.25
N ASN A 280 -17.32 14.96 -9.70
CA ASN A 280 -17.35 13.50 -9.74
C ASN A 280 -17.41 12.91 -11.16
N LYS A 281 -16.83 13.62 -12.15
CA LYS A 281 -16.78 13.16 -13.53
C LYS A 281 -15.41 12.63 -13.91
N ILE A 282 -15.38 11.57 -14.70
CA ILE A 282 -14.17 11.11 -15.37
C ILE A 282 -13.72 12.18 -16.36
N ILE A 283 -12.49 12.64 -16.25
CA ILE A 283 -11.88 13.67 -17.12
C ILE A 283 -10.85 13.10 -18.07
N ALA A 284 -10.25 11.96 -17.74
CA ALA A 284 -9.32 11.24 -18.61
C ALA A 284 -9.17 9.78 -18.15
N SER A 285 -8.59 8.96 -19.01
CA SER A 285 -8.03 7.66 -18.65
C SER A 285 -6.78 7.40 -19.47
N VAL A 286 -5.88 6.58 -18.93
CA VAL A 286 -4.64 6.17 -19.61
C VAL A 286 -4.47 4.67 -19.49
N GLU A 287 -4.17 4.01 -20.61
CA GLU A 287 -3.82 2.60 -20.62
C GLU A 287 -2.40 2.42 -20.07
N VAL A 288 -2.25 1.46 -19.13
CA VAL A 288 -0.98 1.14 -18.47
C VAL A 288 -0.58 -0.32 -18.71
N GLY A 289 -0.05 -1.02 -17.74
CA GLY A 289 0.22 -2.46 -17.87
C GLY A 289 -0.93 -3.34 -17.37
N LYS A 290 -0.70 -4.65 -17.34
CA LYS A 290 -1.70 -5.62 -16.90
C LYS A 290 -1.90 -5.55 -15.38
N ARG A 291 -3.16 -5.54 -14.96
CA ARG A 291 -3.59 -5.55 -13.56
C ARG A 291 -2.82 -4.54 -12.70
N PRO A 292 -2.97 -3.22 -12.99
CA PRO A 292 -2.36 -2.19 -12.17
C PRO A 292 -2.96 -2.24 -10.76
N TRP A 293 -2.09 -2.36 -9.76
CA TRP A 293 -2.45 -2.34 -8.35
C TRP A 293 -2.24 -0.95 -7.75
N GLY A 294 -1.07 -0.75 -7.16
CA GLY A 294 -0.72 0.51 -6.54
C GLY A 294 -0.40 1.61 -7.56
N ILE A 295 -0.70 2.82 -7.19
CA ILE A 295 -0.35 4.04 -7.93
C ILE A 295 0.26 5.06 -6.98
N ALA A 296 1.19 5.87 -7.48
CA ALA A 296 1.82 6.95 -6.73
C ALA A 296 2.08 8.15 -7.62
N LEU A 297 2.13 9.33 -7.02
CA LEU A 297 2.49 10.58 -7.70
C LEU A 297 3.95 10.93 -7.43
N SER A 298 4.57 11.59 -8.40
CA SER A 298 5.81 12.35 -8.15
C SER A 298 5.52 13.49 -7.16
N PRO A 299 6.54 13.95 -6.40
CA PRO A 299 6.35 15.04 -5.44
C PRO A 299 5.81 16.33 -6.05
N ASP A 300 6.14 16.62 -7.30
CA ASP A 300 5.65 17.79 -8.05
C ASP A 300 4.25 17.58 -8.66
N GLY A 301 3.65 16.40 -8.49
CA GLY A 301 2.33 16.06 -8.98
C GLY A 301 2.20 15.95 -10.50
N LYS A 302 3.30 15.95 -11.27
CA LYS A 302 3.25 15.93 -12.74
C LYS A 302 3.32 14.54 -13.36
N THR A 303 3.82 13.57 -12.60
CA THR A 303 3.99 12.19 -13.05
C THR A 303 3.21 11.25 -12.16
N LEU A 304 2.48 10.32 -12.77
CA LEU A 304 1.85 9.21 -12.07
C LEU A 304 2.62 7.94 -12.40
N TYR A 305 2.86 7.12 -11.38
CA TYR A 305 3.44 5.80 -11.51
C TYR A 305 2.38 4.74 -11.24
N SER A 306 2.40 3.65 -12.01
CA SER A 306 1.47 2.52 -11.85
C SER A 306 2.22 1.20 -11.78
N ALA A 307 2.03 0.44 -10.70
CA ALA A 307 2.59 -0.90 -10.52
C ALA A 307 1.72 -1.93 -11.24
N ASN A 308 2.27 -2.56 -12.28
CA ASN A 308 1.54 -3.46 -13.16
C ASN A 308 1.93 -4.92 -12.85
N GLY A 309 1.16 -5.58 -11.98
CA GLY A 309 1.49 -6.88 -11.42
C GLY A 309 1.96 -7.91 -12.46
N PRO A 310 1.09 -8.48 -13.29
CA PRO A 310 1.48 -9.51 -14.26
C PRO A 310 2.40 -9.03 -15.39
N SER A 311 2.54 -7.70 -15.59
CA SER A 311 3.51 -7.15 -16.54
C SER A 311 4.92 -7.09 -15.98
N ASN A 312 5.09 -7.17 -14.64
CA ASN A 312 6.35 -7.01 -13.92
C ASN A 312 7.05 -5.68 -14.26
N ASP A 313 6.26 -4.63 -14.43
CA ASP A 313 6.76 -3.30 -14.79
C ASP A 313 6.01 -2.18 -14.06
N ILE A 314 6.59 -1.00 -14.14
CA ILE A 314 6.00 0.26 -13.70
C ILE A 314 5.76 1.12 -14.92
N SER A 315 4.53 1.59 -15.12
CA SER A 315 4.24 2.62 -16.12
C SER A 315 4.50 4.01 -15.55
N VAL A 316 5.18 4.85 -16.31
CA VAL A 316 5.42 6.26 -16.04
C VAL A 316 4.46 7.07 -16.91
N VAL A 317 3.53 7.77 -16.29
CA VAL A 317 2.48 8.54 -16.97
C VAL A 317 2.74 10.03 -16.81
N ASP A 318 2.87 10.74 -17.91
CA ASP A 318 2.87 12.20 -17.94
C ASP A 318 1.43 12.70 -17.80
N LEU A 319 1.15 13.46 -16.74
CA LEU A 319 -0.18 13.96 -16.43
C LEU A 319 -0.59 15.22 -17.22
N ALA A 320 0.33 15.86 -17.94
CA ALA A 320 0.00 16.95 -18.85
C ALA A 320 -0.56 16.43 -20.17
N THR A 321 -0.02 15.29 -20.64
CA THR A 321 -0.43 14.66 -21.91
C THR A 321 -1.36 13.45 -21.71
N ASN A 322 -1.45 12.93 -20.47
CA ASN A 322 -2.15 11.68 -20.14
C ASN A 322 -1.64 10.49 -20.97
N THR A 323 -0.34 10.36 -21.11
CA THR A 323 0.29 9.27 -21.87
C THR A 323 1.35 8.55 -21.06
N VAL A 324 1.53 7.25 -21.33
CA VAL A 324 2.67 6.48 -20.81
C VAL A 324 3.92 6.88 -21.60
N THR A 325 4.87 7.49 -20.91
CA THR A 325 6.14 7.93 -21.51
C THR A 325 7.23 6.88 -21.39
N LYS A 326 7.15 5.99 -20.40
CA LYS A 326 8.13 4.93 -20.15
C LYS A 326 7.52 3.76 -19.39
N LYS A 327 8.08 2.56 -19.60
CA LYS A 327 7.90 1.39 -18.76
C LYS A 327 9.24 0.99 -18.15
N ILE A 328 9.25 0.67 -16.87
CA ILE A 328 10.45 0.32 -16.12
C ILE A 328 10.25 -1.08 -15.58
N GLY A 329 11.17 -2.00 -15.87
CA GLY A 329 11.12 -3.35 -15.29
C GLY A 329 11.26 -3.33 -13.76
N ALA A 330 10.47 -4.15 -13.09
CA ALA A 330 10.51 -4.36 -11.64
C ALA A 330 10.70 -5.84 -11.32
N GLY A 331 10.58 -6.21 -10.04
CA GLY A 331 10.52 -7.61 -9.64
C GLY A 331 9.21 -8.27 -10.07
N LYS A 332 8.94 -9.51 -9.59
CA LYS A 332 7.73 -10.23 -9.98
C LYS A 332 6.51 -9.72 -9.20
N SER A 333 5.48 -9.39 -9.94
CA SER A 333 4.20 -8.87 -9.44
C SER A 333 4.37 -7.60 -8.58
N PRO A 334 4.80 -6.46 -9.15
CA PRO A 334 4.82 -5.19 -8.43
C PRO A 334 3.43 -4.84 -7.92
N TRP A 335 3.35 -4.44 -6.63
CA TRP A 335 2.09 -4.26 -5.93
C TRP A 335 1.89 -2.84 -5.43
N GLY A 336 2.68 -2.39 -4.48
CA GLY A 336 2.61 -1.07 -3.86
C GLY A 336 3.82 -0.21 -4.17
N MET A 337 3.70 1.10 -4.02
CA MET A 337 4.83 2.00 -4.20
C MET A 337 4.72 3.28 -3.39
N VAL A 338 5.88 3.83 -3.03
CA VAL A 338 6.03 5.18 -2.46
C VAL A 338 7.14 5.91 -3.18
N VAL A 339 7.00 7.23 -3.27
CA VAL A 339 8.02 8.13 -3.84
C VAL A 339 8.54 9.01 -2.72
N LEU A 340 9.84 8.94 -2.48
CA LEU A 340 10.50 9.73 -1.44
C LEU A 340 11.45 10.75 -2.06
N GLU A 341 11.28 12.00 -1.68
CA GLU A 341 12.31 13.03 -1.82
C GLU A 341 13.47 12.70 -0.86
N ARG A 342 14.63 13.16 -1.22
CA ARG A 342 15.82 13.01 -0.39
C ARG A 342 15.89 14.07 0.69
#